data_17ce191f4e9a2e89749c05eb04a99142
#
_entry.id   17ce191f4e9a2e89749c05eb04a99142
#
_cell.length_a   1.000
_cell.length_b   1.000
_cell.length_c   1.000
_cell.angle_alpha   90.00
_cell.angle_beta   90.00
_cell.angle_gamma   90.00
#
_symmetry.space_group_name_H-M   'P 1'
#
loop_
_entity.id
_entity.type
_entity.pdbx_description
1 polymer ?
#
loop_
_entity_poly.entity_id
_entity_poly.type
_entity_poly.pdbx_seq_one_letter_code
_entity_poly.pdbx_strand_id
1 'polypeptide(L)'
;AIEIKRSKGISRGKNDKTDAKDIAYYSLRNIDKLNLYNKSSEEIDKLKILHTEREKVLKALLLLETTKENELFIPKNIYSEVSKINQSTIKGLRKSLKEIEIRIKNVIENNDKLAMQNKLIQTVPGIGKQTALYFIIATKGFSAFTHWIKFACYSGVAPFEYSSGSSSKGRTKVNHMADKKMKSLL
;
A
#
# COMPACT_ATOMS: atom_id res chain seq x y z
N ALA A 1 -11.51 4.36 -14.37
CA ALA A 1 -12.99 4.44 -14.27
C ALA A 1 -13.50 5.88 -14.19
N ILE A 2 -12.98 6.75 -13.32
CA ILE A 2 -13.47 8.14 -13.14
C ILE A 2 -13.25 8.97 -14.41
N GLU A 3 -12.11 8.89 -15.05
CA GLU A 3 -11.80 9.64 -16.29
C GLU A 3 -12.67 9.19 -17.45
N ILE A 4 -12.95 7.90 -17.59
CA ILE A 4 -13.87 7.36 -18.58
C ILE A 4 -15.26 7.96 -18.41
N LYS A 5 -15.75 8.06 -17.18
CA LYS A 5 -17.04 8.69 -16.88
C LYS A 5 -17.04 10.19 -17.18
N ARG A 6 -15.95 10.89 -16.83
CA ARG A 6 -15.82 12.34 -17.12
C ARG A 6 -15.76 12.63 -18.61
N SER A 7 -15.18 11.77 -19.43
CA SER A 7 -15.09 11.95 -20.87
C SER A 7 -16.43 11.80 -21.61
N LYS A 8 -17.41 11.15 -21.00
CA LYS A 8 -18.74 10.89 -21.58
C LYS A 8 -19.85 11.86 -21.15
N GLY A 9 -19.61 12.59 -20.04
CA GLY A 9 -20.68 13.36 -19.41
C GLY A 9 -21.66 12.50 -18.61
N ILE A 10 -22.84 13.05 -18.29
CA ILE A 10 -23.84 12.39 -17.45
C ILE A 10 -24.56 11.31 -18.26
N SER A 11 -24.29 10.02 -17.96
CA SER A 11 -25.06 8.90 -18.50
C SER A 11 -25.93 8.28 -17.42
N ARG A 12 -27.20 7.99 -17.74
CA ARG A 12 -28.13 7.27 -16.87
C ARG A 12 -28.06 5.78 -17.19
N GLY A 13 -28.09 4.96 -16.11
CA GLY A 13 -28.04 3.49 -16.21
C GLY A 13 -26.61 2.93 -16.08
N LYS A 14 -26.48 1.94 -15.21
CA LYS A 14 -25.24 1.19 -15.01
C LYS A 14 -25.45 -0.23 -15.52
N ASN A 15 -24.68 -0.61 -16.54
CA ASN A 15 -24.69 -1.95 -17.11
C ASN A 15 -23.26 -2.32 -17.54
N ASP A 16 -22.81 -3.50 -17.17
CA ASP A 16 -21.46 -4.00 -17.47
C ASP A 16 -21.14 -3.98 -18.97
N LYS A 17 -22.15 -4.23 -19.84
CA LYS A 17 -22.00 -4.16 -21.29
C LYS A 17 -21.72 -2.74 -21.79
N THR A 18 -22.36 -1.74 -21.21
CA THR A 18 -22.09 -0.32 -21.50
C THR A 18 -20.74 0.09 -20.95
N ASP A 19 -20.41 -0.31 -19.73
CA ASP A 19 -19.10 -0.01 -19.12
C ASP A 19 -17.95 -0.63 -19.92
N ALA A 20 -18.11 -1.86 -20.42
CA ALA A 20 -17.12 -2.53 -21.28
C ALA A 20 -16.91 -1.78 -22.61
N LYS A 21 -18.01 -1.34 -23.27
CA LYS A 21 -17.93 -0.50 -24.49
C LYS A 21 -17.22 0.82 -24.21
N ASP A 22 -17.52 1.45 -23.08
CA ASP A 22 -16.92 2.73 -22.70
C ASP A 22 -15.42 2.62 -22.47
N ILE A 23 -15.01 1.54 -21.83
CA ILE A 23 -13.58 1.22 -21.63
C ILE A 23 -12.91 1.03 -23.00
N ALA A 24 -13.52 0.26 -23.89
CA ALA A 24 -12.96 0.01 -25.21
C ALA A 24 -12.82 1.30 -26.05
N TYR A 25 -13.85 2.14 -26.11
CA TYR A 25 -13.80 3.42 -26.80
C TYR A 25 -12.78 4.39 -26.19
N TYR A 26 -12.71 4.46 -24.88
CA TYR A 26 -11.72 5.29 -24.19
C TYR A 26 -10.30 4.83 -24.50
N SER A 27 -10.05 3.53 -24.46
CA SER A 27 -8.75 2.94 -24.76
C SER A 27 -8.33 3.21 -26.20
N LEU A 28 -9.26 3.06 -27.14
CA LEU A 28 -8.98 3.32 -28.55
C LEU A 28 -8.61 4.80 -28.82
N ARG A 29 -9.34 5.74 -28.18
CA ARG A 29 -9.08 7.17 -28.35
C ARG A 29 -7.81 7.68 -27.66
N ASN A 30 -7.30 6.95 -26.68
CA ASN A 30 -6.13 7.34 -25.90
C ASN A 30 -5.02 6.30 -26.00
N ILE A 31 -4.91 5.62 -27.15
CA ILE A 31 -3.96 4.52 -27.34
C ILE A 31 -2.49 4.99 -27.11
N ASP A 32 -2.21 6.22 -27.49
CA ASP A 32 -0.92 6.91 -27.31
C ASP A 32 -0.58 7.20 -25.84
N LYS A 33 -1.60 7.25 -24.97
CA LYS A 33 -1.47 7.56 -23.53
C LYS A 33 -1.65 6.33 -22.63
N LEU A 34 -1.94 5.17 -23.22
CA LEU A 34 -2.15 3.95 -22.46
C LEU A 34 -0.83 3.47 -21.86
N ASN A 35 -0.81 3.39 -20.55
CA ASN A 35 0.22 2.63 -19.84
C ASN A 35 -0.22 1.17 -19.75
N LEU A 36 0.37 0.32 -20.58
CA LEU A 36 0.10 -1.11 -20.52
C LEU A 36 0.53 -1.68 -19.16
N TYR A 37 -0.29 -2.60 -18.66
CA TYR A 37 0.03 -3.27 -17.41
C TYR A 37 1.32 -4.08 -17.56
N ASN A 38 2.34 -3.69 -16.82
CA ASN A 38 3.58 -4.45 -16.72
C ASN A 38 3.46 -5.41 -15.52
N LYS A 39 3.51 -6.72 -15.81
CA LYS A 39 3.40 -7.76 -14.78
C LYS A 39 4.61 -7.67 -13.84
N SER A 40 4.35 -7.73 -12.54
CA SER A 40 5.41 -7.86 -11.53
C SER A 40 6.06 -9.24 -11.64
N SER A 41 7.25 -9.41 -11.09
CA SER A 41 7.80 -10.75 -10.92
C SER A 41 6.98 -11.53 -9.87
N GLU A 42 7.06 -12.86 -9.95
CA GLU A 42 6.34 -13.75 -9.04
C GLU A 42 6.72 -13.50 -7.57
N GLU A 43 8.00 -13.19 -7.32
CA GLU A 43 8.51 -12.88 -5.99
C GLU A 43 7.87 -11.60 -5.43
N ILE A 44 7.72 -10.56 -6.26
CA ILE A 44 7.06 -9.31 -5.85
C ILE A 44 5.59 -9.55 -5.56
N ASP A 45 4.90 -10.33 -6.38
CA ASP A 45 3.49 -10.66 -6.14
C ASP A 45 3.34 -11.48 -4.85
N LYS A 46 4.25 -12.42 -4.59
CA LYS A 46 4.31 -13.20 -3.35
C LYS A 46 4.57 -12.31 -2.13
N LEU A 47 5.52 -11.37 -2.23
CA LEU A 47 5.78 -10.41 -1.15
C LEU A 47 4.57 -9.53 -0.88
N LYS A 48 3.84 -9.10 -1.91
CA LYS A 48 2.63 -8.30 -1.78
C LYS A 48 1.53 -9.05 -1.03
N ILE A 49 1.31 -10.33 -1.37
CA ILE A 49 0.32 -11.18 -0.70
C ILE A 49 0.73 -11.39 0.77
N LEU A 50 1.97 -11.78 1.03
CA LEU A 50 2.47 -12.00 2.39
C LEU A 50 2.40 -10.73 3.25
N HIS A 51 2.72 -9.56 2.68
CA HIS A 51 2.58 -8.28 3.36
C HIS A 51 1.12 -7.98 3.70
N THR A 52 0.20 -8.24 2.77
CA THR A 52 -1.24 -8.06 3.02
C THR A 52 -1.76 -8.97 4.14
N GLU A 53 -1.34 -10.22 4.16
CA GLU A 53 -1.70 -11.17 5.23
C GLU A 53 -1.11 -10.74 6.58
N ARG A 54 0.14 -10.27 6.60
CA ARG A 54 0.76 -9.69 7.79
C ARG A 54 -0.07 -8.54 8.37
N GLU A 55 -0.52 -7.61 7.53
CA GLU A 55 -1.36 -6.47 7.94
C GLU A 55 -2.70 -6.92 8.53
N LYS A 56 -3.31 -7.97 7.96
CA LYS A 56 -4.56 -8.55 8.49
C LYS A 56 -4.35 -9.15 9.89
N VAL A 57 -3.28 -9.93 10.05
CA VAL A 57 -2.94 -10.55 11.35
C VAL A 57 -2.64 -9.49 12.40
N LEU A 58 -1.90 -8.43 12.05
CA LEU A 58 -1.62 -7.32 12.96
C LEU A 58 -2.91 -6.59 13.38
N LYS A 59 -3.82 -6.34 12.45
CA LYS A 59 -5.13 -5.73 12.78
C LYS A 59 -5.94 -6.60 13.71
N ALA A 60 -5.96 -7.93 13.49
CA ALA A 60 -6.65 -8.86 14.37
C ALA A 60 -6.04 -8.89 15.77
N LEU A 61 -4.71 -8.88 15.87
CA LEU A 61 -3.99 -8.77 17.14
C LEU A 61 -4.35 -7.48 17.88
N LEU A 62 -4.31 -6.35 17.19
CA LEU A 62 -4.64 -5.05 17.78
C LEU A 62 -6.06 -5.04 18.33
N LEU A 63 -7.05 -5.56 17.59
CA LEU A 63 -8.44 -5.64 18.04
C LEU A 63 -8.60 -6.47 19.31
N LEU A 64 -7.84 -7.55 19.47
CA LEU A 64 -7.91 -8.41 20.66
C LEU A 64 -7.09 -7.85 21.84
N GLU A 65 -6.04 -7.09 21.55
CA GLU A 65 -5.16 -6.50 22.59
C GLU A 65 -5.70 -5.18 23.13
N THR A 66 -6.52 -4.42 22.39
CA THR A 66 -7.19 -3.20 22.88
C THR A 66 -8.18 -3.47 24.02
N THR A 67 -8.58 -4.73 24.22
CA THR A 67 -9.32 -5.12 25.43
C THR A 67 -8.54 -4.83 26.71
N LYS A 68 -7.20 -4.78 26.66
CA LYS A 68 -6.36 -4.44 27.81
C LYS A 68 -6.45 -2.97 28.21
N GLU A 69 -6.66 -2.07 27.25
CA GLU A 69 -6.82 -0.64 27.55
C GLU A 69 -8.11 -0.36 28.32
N ASN A 70 -9.10 -1.25 28.17
CA ASN A 70 -10.38 -1.17 28.89
C ASN A 70 -10.35 -1.86 30.28
N GLU A 71 -9.20 -2.41 30.72
CA GLU A 71 -9.05 -3.09 32.01
C GLU A 71 -9.49 -2.20 33.19
N LEU A 72 -9.26 -0.89 33.10
CA LEU A 72 -9.63 0.07 34.12
C LEU A 72 -11.15 0.29 34.25
N PHE A 73 -11.91 -0.04 33.23
CA PHE A 73 -13.36 0.19 33.15
C PHE A 73 -14.19 -1.08 33.29
N ILE A 74 -13.55 -2.26 33.29
CA ILE A 74 -14.21 -3.57 33.36
C ILE A 74 -13.92 -4.22 34.72
N PRO A 75 -14.90 -4.81 35.41
CA PRO A 75 -14.67 -5.57 36.63
C PRO A 75 -13.60 -6.66 36.43
N LYS A 76 -12.63 -6.76 37.35
CA LYS A 76 -11.44 -7.61 37.22
C LYS A 76 -11.75 -9.09 36.94
N ASN A 77 -12.83 -9.61 37.52
CA ASN A 77 -13.29 -10.98 37.29
C ASN A 77 -13.69 -11.22 35.83
N ILE A 78 -14.50 -10.30 35.25
CA ILE A 78 -14.96 -10.38 33.85
C ILE A 78 -13.78 -10.20 32.91
N TYR A 79 -12.92 -9.23 33.17
CA TYR A 79 -11.70 -9.00 32.38
C TYR A 79 -10.79 -10.25 32.36
N SER A 80 -10.57 -10.88 33.52
CA SER A 80 -9.76 -12.10 33.61
C SER A 80 -10.34 -13.26 32.79
N GLU A 81 -11.65 -13.41 32.78
CA GLU A 81 -12.35 -14.45 32.01
C GLU A 81 -12.20 -14.20 30.49
N VAL A 82 -12.51 -13.00 30.03
CA VAL A 82 -12.39 -12.61 28.62
C VAL A 82 -10.93 -12.70 28.14
N SER A 83 -9.99 -12.28 28.98
CA SER A 83 -8.55 -12.36 28.68
C SER A 83 -8.10 -13.80 28.47
N LYS A 84 -8.56 -14.74 29.30
CA LYS A 84 -8.26 -16.18 29.15
C LYS A 84 -8.81 -16.75 27.84
N ILE A 85 -10.03 -16.37 27.45
CA ILE A 85 -10.63 -16.79 26.18
C ILE A 85 -9.78 -16.32 25.00
N ASN A 86 -9.34 -15.06 25.01
CA ASN A 86 -8.58 -14.46 23.90
C ASN A 86 -7.11 -14.92 23.85
N GLN A 87 -6.55 -15.39 24.96
CA GLN A 87 -5.14 -15.74 25.07
C GLN A 87 -4.69 -16.79 24.05
N SER A 88 -5.50 -17.83 23.82
CA SER A 88 -5.23 -18.88 22.83
C SER A 88 -5.17 -18.31 21.42
N THR A 89 -6.15 -17.49 21.06
CA THR A 89 -6.23 -16.84 19.74
C THR A 89 -5.06 -15.88 19.52
N ILE A 90 -4.73 -15.04 20.50
CA ILE A 90 -3.59 -14.12 20.43
C ILE A 90 -2.27 -14.90 20.24
N LYS A 91 -2.08 -16.01 20.96
CA LYS A 91 -0.90 -16.86 20.82
C LYS A 91 -0.80 -17.47 19.40
N GLY A 92 -1.93 -17.93 18.85
CA GLY A 92 -2.02 -18.43 17.47
C GLY A 92 -1.68 -17.35 16.44
N LEU A 93 -2.26 -16.16 16.57
CA LEU A 93 -1.98 -15.04 15.67
C LEU A 93 -0.51 -14.59 15.72
N ARG A 94 0.09 -14.55 16.90
CA ARG A 94 1.52 -14.23 17.06
C ARG A 94 2.42 -15.28 16.39
N LYS A 95 2.03 -16.56 16.46
CA LYS A 95 2.74 -17.63 15.74
C LYS A 95 2.63 -17.43 14.24
N SER A 96 1.43 -17.20 13.72
CA SER A 96 1.19 -16.92 12.28
C SER A 96 1.99 -15.71 11.82
N LEU A 97 2.06 -14.64 12.61
CA LEU A 97 2.85 -13.44 12.29
C LEU A 97 4.33 -13.78 12.09
N LYS A 98 4.92 -14.55 13.02
CA LYS A 98 6.32 -15.00 12.89
C LYS A 98 6.54 -15.85 11.63
N GLU A 99 5.64 -16.76 11.32
CA GLU A 99 5.74 -17.59 10.12
C GLU A 99 5.69 -16.76 8.83
N ILE A 100 4.80 -15.77 8.78
CA ILE A 100 4.71 -14.83 7.64
C ILE A 100 6.02 -14.03 7.51
N GLU A 101 6.57 -13.52 8.61
CA GLU A 101 7.82 -12.74 8.59
C GLU A 101 9.03 -13.58 8.15
N ILE A 102 9.11 -14.85 8.56
CA ILE A 102 10.12 -15.79 8.08
C ILE A 102 9.97 -16.01 6.56
N ARG A 103 8.74 -16.22 6.07
CA ARG A 103 8.49 -16.40 4.63
C ARG A 103 8.87 -15.17 3.82
N ILE A 104 8.53 -13.97 4.29
CA ILE A 104 8.95 -12.70 3.66
C ILE A 104 10.47 -12.62 3.58
N LYS A 105 11.16 -12.90 4.69
CA LYS A 105 12.62 -12.90 4.75
C LYS A 105 13.22 -13.87 3.72
N ASN A 106 12.72 -15.11 3.67
CA ASN A 106 13.20 -16.13 2.74
C ASN A 106 13.00 -15.72 1.27
N VAL A 107 11.86 -15.10 0.91
CA VAL A 107 11.63 -14.62 -0.45
C VAL A 107 12.63 -13.53 -0.83
N ILE A 108 12.96 -12.64 0.09
CA ILE A 108 13.95 -11.57 -0.16
C ILE A 108 15.36 -12.16 -0.27
N GLU A 109 15.75 -13.05 0.64
CA GLU A 109 17.11 -13.61 0.70
C GLU A 109 17.41 -14.59 -0.44
N ASN A 110 16.40 -15.29 -0.98
CA ASN A 110 16.54 -16.20 -2.10
C ASN A 110 16.63 -15.51 -3.48
N ASN A 111 16.55 -14.17 -3.52
CA ASN A 111 16.68 -13.40 -4.73
C ASN A 111 17.74 -12.31 -4.54
N ASP A 112 18.90 -12.46 -5.14
CA ASP A 112 20.07 -11.57 -4.96
C ASP A 112 19.74 -10.10 -5.20
N LYS A 113 18.91 -9.81 -6.22
CA LYS A 113 18.51 -8.45 -6.56
C LYS A 113 17.66 -7.85 -5.43
N LEU A 114 16.68 -8.59 -4.91
CA LEU A 114 15.82 -8.14 -3.82
C LEU A 114 16.61 -8.00 -2.51
N ALA A 115 17.52 -8.93 -2.23
CA ALA A 115 18.39 -8.88 -1.06
C ALA A 115 19.28 -7.63 -1.09
N MET A 116 19.92 -7.34 -2.24
CA MET A 116 20.72 -6.14 -2.43
C MET A 116 19.89 -4.86 -2.25
N GLN A 117 18.72 -4.78 -2.90
CA GLN A 117 17.82 -3.64 -2.78
C GLN A 117 17.37 -3.42 -1.34
N ASN A 118 16.94 -4.49 -0.66
CA ASN A 118 16.52 -4.43 0.73
C ASN A 118 17.62 -3.95 1.67
N LYS A 119 18.85 -4.42 1.46
CA LYS A 119 20.02 -3.95 2.23
C LYS A 119 20.31 -2.48 1.95
N LEU A 120 20.30 -2.06 0.70
CA LEU A 120 20.58 -0.68 0.30
C LEU A 120 19.54 0.30 0.88
N ILE A 121 18.24 -0.03 0.82
CA ILE A 121 17.20 0.84 1.37
C ILE A 121 17.36 1.01 2.88
N GLN A 122 17.74 -0.05 3.59
CA GLN A 122 17.94 -0.02 5.05
C GLN A 122 19.19 0.75 5.50
N THR A 123 20.07 1.17 4.58
CA THR A 123 21.17 2.09 4.94
C THR A 123 20.68 3.52 5.23
N VAL A 124 19.48 3.86 4.77
CA VAL A 124 18.89 5.18 5.02
C VAL A 124 18.40 5.24 6.48
N PRO A 125 18.88 6.19 7.29
CA PRO A 125 18.41 6.35 8.67
C PRO A 125 16.88 6.49 8.74
N GLY A 126 16.26 5.76 9.68
CA GLY A 126 14.80 5.75 9.85
C GLY A 126 14.06 4.71 9.01
N ILE A 127 14.69 4.10 8.01
CA ILE A 127 14.05 3.05 7.22
C ILE A 127 14.33 1.67 7.82
N GLY A 128 13.29 1.09 8.42
CA GLY A 128 13.31 -0.26 8.95
C GLY A 128 12.90 -1.32 7.90
N LYS A 129 12.99 -2.60 8.30
CA LYS A 129 12.67 -3.76 7.45
C LYS A 129 11.29 -3.69 6.78
N GLN A 130 10.28 -3.21 7.51
CA GLN A 130 8.91 -3.15 7.00
C GLN A 130 8.71 -2.03 5.98
N THR A 131 9.33 -0.88 6.21
CA THR A 131 9.34 0.23 5.26
C THR A 131 10.09 -0.15 3.99
N ALA A 132 11.25 -0.81 4.11
CA ALA A 132 12.01 -1.32 2.97
C ALA A 132 11.20 -2.32 2.15
N LEU A 133 10.53 -3.28 2.81
CA LEU A 133 9.63 -4.23 2.15
C LEU A 133 8.52 -3.52 1.37
N TYR A 134 7.87 -2.53 2.01
CA TYR A 134 6.81 -1.78 1.36
C TYR A 134 7.32 -1.04 0.12
N PHE A 135 8.51 -0.43 0.18
CA PHE A 135 9.14 0.23 -0.96
C PHE A 135 9.40 -0.75 -2.11
N ILE A 136 9.95 -1.92 -1.82
CA ILE A 136 10.19 -2.96 -2.83
C ILE A 136 8.89 -3.36 -3.52
N ILE A 137 7.81 -3.58 -2.77
CA ILE A 137 6.50 -3.96 -3.30
C ILE A 137 5.90 -2.84 -4.15
N ALA A 138 5.85 -1.62 -3.63
CA ALA A 138 5.21 -0.48 -4.28
C ALA A 138 5.94 -0.04 -5.56
N THR A 139 7.26 -0.17 -5.58
CA THR A 139 8.08 0.16 -6.75
C THR A 139 8.27 -1.02 -7.71
N LYS A 140 7.70 -2.19 -7.41
CA LYS A 140 7.93 -3.45 -8.15
C LYS A 140 9.44 -3.75 -8.28
N GLY A 141 10.18 -3.66 -7.17
CA GLY A 141 11.62 -3.80 -7.18
C GLY A 141 12.33 -2.69 -7.97
N PHE A 142 11.85 -1.46 -7.87
CA PHE A 142 12.31 -0.25 -8.57
C PHE A 142 12.17 -0.30 -10.10
N SER A 143 11.35 -1.21 -10.63
CA SER A 143 11.05 -1.27 -12.07
C SER A 143 9.85 -0.40 -12.49
N ALA A 144 9.00 0.02 -11.54
CA ALA A 144 7.81 0.81 -11.84
C ALA A 144 8.09 2.29 -12.15
N PHE A 145 9.26 2.78 -11.75
CA PHE A 145 9.62 4.19 -11.91
C PHE A 145 10.95 4.32 -12.64
N THR A 146 10.94 5.02 -13.77
CA THR A 146 12.13 5.30 -14.56
C THR A 146 12.95 6.46 -14.01
N HIS A 147 12.36 7.27 -13.11
CA HIS A 147 12.98 8.48 -12.58
C HIS A 147 12.53 8.74 -11.14
N TRP A 148 13.43 9.22 -10.28
CA TRP A 148 13.16 9.49 -8.88
C TRP A 148 12.02 10.52 -8.65
N ILE A 149 11.88 11.51 -9.55
CA ILE A 149 10.80 12.50 -9.49
C ILE A 149 9.42 11.81 -9.58
N LYS A 150 9.26 10.80 -10.45
CA LYS A 150 8.00 10.06 -10.58
C LYS A 150 7.68 9.30 -9.30
N PHE A 151 8.70 8.75 -8.65
CA PHE A 151 8.54 8.11 -7.34
C PHE A 151 8.17 9.13 -6.26
N ALA A 152 8.82 10.30 -6.22
CA ALA A 152 8.48 11.37 -5.29
C ALA A 152 7.05 11.89 -5.47
N CYS A 153 6.57 11.98 -6.71
CA CYS A 153 5.18 12.31 -7.01
C CYS A 153 4.21 11.22 -6.53
N TYR A 154 4.53 9.95 -6.80
CA TYR A 154 3.74 8.81 -6.37
C TYR A 154 3.64 8.71 -4.84
N SER A 155 4.74 8.93 -4.14
CA SER A 155 4.79 8.92 -2.68
C SER A 155 4.19 10.16 -2.02
N GLY A 156 3.86 11.18 -2.81
CA GLY A 156 3.22 12.39 -2.32
C GLY A 156 4.11 13.30 -1.50
N VAL A 157 5.42 13.25 -1.73
CA VAL A 157 6.40 14.16 -1.09
C VAL A 157 6.88 15.26 -2.04
N ALA A 158 6.67 15.12 -3.35
CA ALA A 158 7.00 16.15 -4.31
C ALA A 158 6.04 17.33 -4.22
N PRO A 159 6.54 18.56 -3.98
CA PRO A 159 5.72 19.75 -4.02
C PRO A 159 5.42 20.14 -5.48
N PHE A 160 4.18 20.52 -5.77
CA PHE A 160 3.78 21.10 -7.05
C PHE A 160 3.50 22.57 -6.90
N GLU A 161 4.08 23.38 -7.78
CA GLU A 161 3.74 24.78 -7.86
C GLU A 161 2.33 24.94 -8.40
N TYR A 162 1.58 25.82 -7.78
CA TYR A 162 0.27 26.24 -8.26
C TYR A 162 0.37 27.71 -8.73
N SER A 163 0.44 27.88 -10.04
CA SER A 163 0.42 29.20 -10.65
C SER A 163 -0.66 29.24 -11.75
N SER A 164 -1.43 30.31 -11.78
CA SER A 164 -2.39 30.58 -12.83
C SER A 164 -2.10 31.96 -13.40
N GLY A 165 -1.53 32.00 -14.62
CA GLY A 165 -1.05 33.23 -15.25
C GLY A 165 0.11 33.91 -14.48
N SER A 166 0.38 35.17 -14.81
CA SER A 166 1.48 35.92 -14.20
C SER A 166 1.16 36.50 -12.81
N SER A 167 -0.11 36.55 -12.42
CA SER A 167 -0.58 37.29 -11.22
C SER A 167 -0.96 36.42 -10.04
N SER A 168 -1.18 35.09 -10.21
CA SER A 168 -1.63 34.23 -9.14
C SER A 168 -0.58 33.15 -8.81
N LYS A 169 0.18 33.37 -7.71
CA LYS A 169 1.07 32.35 -7.14
C LYS A 169 0.43 31.78 -5.87
N GLY A 170 -0.07 30.55 -5.95
CA GLY A 170 -0.58 29.81 -4.80
C GLY A 170 0.54 29.14 -4.01
N ARG A 171 0.25 28.71 -2.76
CA ARG A 171 1.16 27.85 -1.99
C ARG A 171 1.39 26.54 -2.72
N THR A 172 2.65 26.13 -2.82
CA THR A 172 3.03 24.78 -3.26
C THR A 172 2.30 23.72 -2.42
N LYS A 173 1.60 22.83 -3.08
CA LYS A 173 0.83 21.76 -2.41
C LYS A 173 1.25 20.40 -2.95
N VAL A 174 1.22 19.41 -2.08
CA VAL A 174 1.40 18.01 -2.44
C VAL A 174 0.09 17.46 -3.01
N ASN A 175 0.18 16.63 -4.04
CA ASN A 175 -1.00 16.01 -4.66
C ASN A 175 -1.67 15.03 -3.68
N HIS A 176 -3.00 15.10 -3.56
CA HIS A 176 -3.80 14.19 -2.73
C HIS A 176 -3.98 12.80 -3.38
N MET A 177 -3.64 12.62 -4.66
CA MET A 177 -3.70 11.34 -5.38
C MET A 177 -2.50 10.42 -5.08
N ALA A 178 -1.63 10.83 -4.15
CA ALA A 178 -0.47 10.06 -3.74
C ALA A 178 -0.82 8.80 -2.93
N ASP A 179 0.09 7.85 -2.88
CA ASP A 179 0.01 6.70 -1.97
C ASP A 179 0.16 7.18 -0.51
N LYS A 180 -0.99 7.20 0.20
CA LYS A 180 -1.05 7.70 1.58
C LYS A 180 -0.18 6.89 2.54
N LYS A 181 -0.05 5.57 2.31
CA LYS A 181 0.77 4.70 3.13
C LYS A 181 2.25 4.99 2.90
N MET A 182 2.66 5.14 1.64
CA MET A 182 4.02 5.54 1.30
C MET A 182 4.38 6.87 1.94
N LYS A 183 3.50 7.85 1.83
CA LYS A 183 3.69 9.18 2.45
C LYS A 183 3.86 9.12 3.97
N SER A 184 3.16 8.21 4.65
CA SER A 184 3.28 8.07 6.12
C SER A 184 4.54 7.33 6.56
N LEU A 185 5.23 6.66 5.65
CA LEU A 185 6.46 5.92 5.89
C LEU A 185 7.73 6.72 5.56
N LEU A 186 7.57 7.82 4.85
CA LEU A 186 8.62 8.80 4.50
C LEU A 186 8.59 9.99 5.45
#